data_be08815697a223df51127e074402ed10
#
_entry.id   be08815697a223df51127e074402ed10
#
_cell.length_a   1.000
_cell.length_b   1.000
_cell.length_c   1.000
_cell.angle_alpha   90.00
_cell.angle_beta   90.00
_cell.angle_gamma   90.00
#
_symmetry.space_group_name_H-M   'P 1'
#
loop_
_entity.id
_entity.type
_entity.pdbx_description
1 polymer ?
#
loop_
_entity_poly.entity_id
_entity_poly.type
_entity_poly.pdbx_seq_one_letter_code
_entity_poly.pdbx_strand_id
1 'polypeptide(L)'
;LQADENQKPETSKNPYKQQKGNFFMKNKLTLFTKWLLDFMYYAGILTTILVPVIIYFYGKYNPYFSIHILSLSVIFMLSGILAVLIIRELRRLFLSVLNDNCFIHENVRSLNRMGTYSFFIALITCCRLFLYLTPAVLVIILTFVIAGLFSKVLSQVFDRAVTYKLENDLTI
;
A
#
# COMPACT_ATOMS: atom_id res chain seq x y z
N LEU A 1 42.43 26.36 50.43
CA LEU A 1 43.33 25.60 49.55
C LEU A 1 42.56 24.37 49.02
N GLN A 2 42.28 24.37 47.84
CA GLN A 2 42.11 23.38 46.79
C GLN A 2 40.83 23.58 46.02
N ALA A 3 41.06 24.02 44.81
CA ALA A 3 40.14 24.13 43.72
C ALA A 3 39.49 22.79 43.39
N ASP A 4 38.20 22.80 43.14
CA ASP A 4 37.53 21.69 42.49
C ASP A 4 37.17 22.11 41.05
N GLU A 5 38.14 21.81 40.18
CA GLU A 5 38.11 21.94 38.75
C GLU A 5 37.65 20.59 38.16
N ASN A 6 36.39 20.46 37.82
CA ASN A 6 35.96 19.55 36.77
C ASN A 6 34.42 19.53 36.58
N GLN A 7 33.84 20.66 36.20
CA GLN A 7 32.53 20.62 35.56
C GLN A 7 32.70 20.72 34.05
N LYS A 8 32.86 19.54 33.43
CA LYS A 8 32.75 19.36 31.99
C LYS A 8 31.35 19.81 31.52
N PRO A 9 31.21 20.75 30.59
CA PRO A 9 29.89 21.16 30.15
C PRO A 9 29.25 20.01 29.40
N GLU A 10 28.15 19.49 29.94
CA GLU A 10 27.21 18.64 29.19
C GLU A 10 26.87 19.35 27.90
N THR A 11 27.20 18.70 26.81
CA THR A 11 26.84 19.14 25.46
C THR A 11 25.33 19.24 25.37
N SER A 12 24.84 20.44 25.59
CA SER A 12 23.46 20.83 25.30
C SER A 12 23.14 20.45 23.86
N LYS A 13 22.53 19.30 23.69
CA LYS A 13 22.01 18.86 22.39
C LYS A 13 20.92 19.86 22.01
N ASN A 14 21.31 20.84 21.21
CA ASN A 14 20.45 21.92 20.75
C ASN A 14 19.16 21.31 20.11
N PRO A 15 17.97 21.46 20.73
CA PRO A 15 16.73 20.85 20.26
C PRO A 15 16.36 21.26 18.83
N TYR A 16 16.78 22.45 18.41
CA TYR A 16 16.58 22.95 17.05
C TYR A 16 17.38 22.16 15.99
N LYS A 17 18.57 21.63 16.34
CA LYS A 17 19.35 20.77 15.42
C LYS A 17 18.73 19.39 15.27
N GLN A 18 18.17 18.82 16.35
CA GLN A 18 17.47 17.55 16.28
C GLN A 18 16.15 17.67 15.50
N GLN A 19 15.39 18.74 15.70
CA GLN A 19 14.15 18.98 14.98
C GLN A 19 14.39 19.19 13.47
N LYS A 20 15.43 19.91 13.10
CA LYS A 20 15.85 20.13 11.72
C LYS A 20 16.34 18.82 11.05
N GLY A 21 17.10 18.00 11.78
CA GLY A 21 17.55 16.69 11.30
C GLY A 21 16.39 15.71 11.05
N ASN A 22 15.42 15.67 11.95
CA ASN A 22 14.22 14.86 11.82
C ASN A 22 13.32 15.32 10.67
N PHE A 23 13.21 16.62 10.44
CA PHE A 23 12.49 17.21 9.31
C PHE A 23 13.13 16.84 7.96
N PHE A 24 14.47 16.90 7.86
CA PHE A 24 15.22 16.52 6.64
C PHE A 24 15.13 15.01 6.37
N MET A 25 15.20 14.17 7.39
CA MET A 25 15.05 12.70 7.22
C MET A 25 13.63 12.33 6.83
N LYS A 26 12.62 12.95 7.43
CA LYS A 26 11.21 12.77 7.08
C LYS A 26 10.97 13.07 5.59
N ASN A 27 11.55 14.16 5.09
CA ASN A 27 11.40 14.54 3.67
C ASN A 27 12.07 13.55 2.71
N LYS A 28 13.25 13.02 3.04
CA LYS A 28 13.95 12.04 2.18
C LYS A 28 13.21 10.71 2.10
N LEU A 29 12.78 10.18 3.24
CA LEU A 29 12.01 8.93 3.30
C LEU A 29 10.68 9.06 2.53
N THR A 30 10.02 10.19 2.68
CA THR A 30 8.74 10.48 2.07
C THR A 30 8.86 10.63 0.55
N LEU A 31 9.91 11.30 0.07
CA LEU A 31 10.25 11.40 -1.35
C LEU A 31 10.57 10.02 -1.96
N PHE A 32 11.34 9.20 -1.25
CA PHE A 32 11.66 7.85 -1.67
C PHE A 32 10.41 6.97 -1.80
N THR A 33 9.53 7.03 -0.81
CA THR A 33 8.26 6.27 -0.83
C THR A 33 7.36 6.72 -1.97
N LYS A 34 7.27 8.04 -2.25
CA LYS A 34 6.54 8.55 -3.41
C LYS A 34 7.10 8.00 -4.72
N TRP A 35 8.41 8.06 -4.90
CA TRP A 35 9.07 7.56 -6.10
C TRP A 35 8.86 6.05 -6.27
N LEU A 36 8.94 5.29 -5.16
CA LEU A 36 8.68 3.85 -5.16
C LEU A 36 7.22 3.53 -5.56
N LEU A 37 6.24 4.28 -5.04
CA LEU A 37 4.84 4.12 -5.39
C LEU A 37 4.55 4.47 -6.86
N ASP A 38 5.18 5.52 -7.37
CA ASP A 38 5.09 5.90 -8.78
C ASP A 38 5.68 4.82 -9.67
N PHE A 39 6.85 4.30 -9.32
CA PHE A 39 7.48 3.18 -10.03
C PHE A 39 6.60 1.92 -10.00
N MET A 40 6.08 1.53 -8.84
CA MET A 40 5.18 0.37 -8.72
C MET A 40 3.91 0.53 -9.56
N TYR A 41 3.37 1.74 -9.64
CA TYR A 41 2.18 2.02 -10.43
C TYR A 41 2.43 1.79 -11.94
N TYR A 42 3.49 2.38 -12.50
CA TYR A 42 3.83 2.20 -13.90
C TYR A 42 4.28 0.76 -14.22
N ALA A 43 5.08 0.16 -13.36
CA ALA A 43 5.48 -1.24 -13.49
C ALA A 43 4.28 -2.18 -13.42
N GLY A 44 3.30 -1.91 -12.54
CA GLY A 44 2.06 -2.68 -12.43
C GLY A 44 1.21 -2.62 -13.71
N ILE A 45 1.06 -1.45 -14.31
CA ILE A 45 0.35 -1.29 -15.59
C ILE A 45 1.08 -2.07 -16.69
N LEU A 46 2.40 -1.90 -16.80
CA LEU A 46 3.21 -2.59 -17.81
C LEU A 46 3.10 -4.11 -17.66
N THR A 47 3.25 -4.61 -16.43
CA THR A 47 3.13 -6.04 -16.15
C THR A 47 1.74 -6.56 -16.49
N THR A 48 0.68 -5.85 -16.14
CA THR A 48 -0.71 -6.26 -16.44
C THR A 48 -0.95 -6.39 -17.95
N ILE A 49 -0.39 -5.49 -18.75
CA ILE A 49 -0.48 -5.55 -20.22
C ILE A 49 0.35 -6.73 -20.78
N LEU A 50 1.50 -7.03 -20.17
CA LEU A 50 2.39 -8.12 -20.61
C LEU A 50 1.92 -9.51 -20.19
N VAL A 51 1.04 -9.63 -19.18
CA VAL A 51 0.55 -10.91 -18.66
C VAL A 51 0.06 -11.87 -19.74
N PRO A 52 -0.82 -11.50 -20.70
CA PRO A 52 -1.29 -12.43 -21.73
C PRO A 52 -0.14 -12.93 -22.61
N VAL A 53 0.84 -12.10 -22.89
CA VAL A 53 2.02 -12.47 -23.68
C VAL A 53 2.87 -13.48 -22.91
N ILE A 54 3.10 -13.24 -21.62
CA ILE A 54 3.86 -14.14 -20.75
C ILE A 54 3.16 -15.51 -20.66
N ILE A 55 1.84 -15.54 -20.47
CA ILE A 55 1.06 -16.79 -20.40
C ILE A 55 1.11 -17.53 -21.72
N TYR A 56 1.05 -16.85 -22.85
CA TYR A 56 1.18 -17.45 -24.17
C TYR A 56 2.54 -18.15 -24.36
N PHE A 57 3.64 -17.50 -24.00
CA PHE A 57 4.98 -18.10 -24.06
C PHE A 57 5.11 -19.29 -23.11
N TYR A 58 4.58 -19.19 -21.88
CA TYR A 58 4.58 -20.31 -20.92
C TYR A 58 3.75 -21.50 -21.42
N GLY A 59 2.64 -21.25 -22.09
CA GLY A 59 1.79 -22.28 -22.68
C GLY A 59 2.51 -23.13 -23.74
N LYS A 60 3.54 -22.57 -24.37
CA LYS A 60 4.35 -23.32 -25.37
C LYS A 60 5.24 -24.37 -24.71
N TYR A 61 5.63 -24.17 -23.43
CA TYR A 61 6.51 -25.12 -22.73
C TYR A 61 5.76 -26.05 -21.79
N ASN A 62 4.52 -25.71 -21.40
CA ASN A 62 3.74 -26.49 -20.44
C ASN A 62 2.34 -26.79 -20.98
N PRO A 63 2.00 -28.07 -21.26
CA PRO A 63 0.72 -28.46 -21.85
C PRO A 63 -0.50 -28.07 -21.01
N TYR A 64 -0.34 -27.98 -19.69
CA TYR A 64 -1.41 -27.54 -18.80
C TYR A 64 -1.81 -26.07 -19.05
N PHE A 65 -0.83 -25.19 -19.22
CA PHE A 65 -1.09 -23.78 -19.55
C PHE A 65 -1.68 -23.63 -20.96
N SER A 66 -1.31 -24.51 -21.88
CA SER A 66 -1.85 -24.53 -23.25
C SER A 66 -3.37 -24.72 -23.28
N ILE A 67 -3.90 -25.64 -22.47
CA ILE A 67 -5.33 -25.95 -22.42
C ILE A 67 -6.15 -24.80 -21.78
N HIS A 68 -5.58 -24.09 -20.83
CA HIS A 68 -6.29 -23.09 -20.02
C HIS A 68 -5.82 -21.65 -20.26
N ILE A 69 -5.11 -21.37 -21.36
CA ILE A 69 -4.53 -20.06 -21.68
C ILE A 69 -5.54 -18.92 -21.53
N LEU A 70 -6.75 -19.09 -22.09
CA LEU A 70 -7.77 -18.05 -22.11
C LEU A 70 -8.26 -17.76 -20.68
N SER A 71 -8.63 -18.79 -19.93
CA SER A 71 -9.15 -18.65 -18.56
C SER A 71 -8.10 -18.05 -17.61
N LEU A 72 -6.85 -18.51 -17.69
CA LEU A 72 -5.75 -17.99 -16.89
C LEU A 72 -5.43 -16.54 -17.24
N SER A 73 -5.39 -16.21 -18.55
CA SER A 73 -5.13 -14.85 -19.01
C SER A 73 -6.18 -13.86 -18.49
N VAL A 74 -7.46 -14.20 -18.55
CA VAL A 74 -8.55 -13.34 -18.05
C VAL A 74 -8.46 -13.17 -16.55
N ILE A 75 -8.24 -14.25 -15.79
CA ILE A 75 -8.12 -14.20 -14.33
C ILE A 75 -6.93 -13.30 -13.90
N PHE A 76 -5.77 -13.48 -14.53
CA PHE A 76 -4.59 -12.69 -14.20
C PHE A 76 -4.72 -11.23 -14.63
N MET A 77 -5.30 -10.94 -15.81
CA MET A 77 -5.56 -9.56 -16.24
C MET A 77 -6.51 -8.85 -15.28
N LEU A 78 -7.62 -9.49 -14.89
CA LEU A 78 -8.59 -8.90 -13.99
C LEU A 78 -7.98 -8.63 -12.60
N SER A 79 -7.22 -9.59 -12.07
CA SER A 79 -6.48 -9.42 -10.81
C SER A 79 -5.43 -8.31 -10.91
N GLY A 80 -4.72 -8.22 -12.04
CA GLY A 80 -3.73 -7.19 -12.30
C GLY A 80 -4.33 -5.78 -12.33
N ILE A 81 -5.48 -5.61 -12.99
CA ILE A 81 -6.20 -4.33 -13.02
C ILE A 81 -6.59 -3.90 -11.59
N LEU A 82 -7.15 -4.82 -10.80
CA LEU A 82 -7.52 -4.53 -9.41
C LEU A 82 -6.30 -4.19 -8.55
N ALA A 83 -5.16 -4.88 -8.75
CA ALA A 83 -3.92 -4.57 -8.05
C ALA A 83 -3.41 -3.16 -8.39
N VAL A 84 -3.46 -2.75 -9.66
CA VAL A 84 -3.10 -1.38 -10.09
C VAL A 84 -4.04 -0.34 -9.46
N LEU A 85 -5.33 -0.66 -9.32
CA LEU A 85 -6.28 0.23 -8.63
C LEU A 85 -5.95 0.37 -7.14
N ILE A 86 -5.53 -0.70 -6.46
CA ILE A 86 -5.06 -0.63 -5.07
C ILE A 86 -3.84 0.30 -4.97
N ILE A 87 -2.84 0.15 -5.83
CA ILE A 87 -1.65 1.00 -5.84
C ILE A 87 -2.02 2.46 -6.11
N ARG A 88 -2.99 2.72 -7.00
CA ARG A 88 -3.50 4.07 -7.28
C ARG A 88 -4.12 4.71 -6.03
N GLU A 89 -4.97 4.00 -5.30
CA GLU A 89 -5.58 4.51 -4.07
C GLU A 89 -4.52 4.71 -2.97
N LEU A 90 -3.55 3.79 -2.84
CA LEU A 90 -2.43 3.93 -1.92
C LEU A 90 -1.59 5.17 -2.23
N ARG A 91 -1.32 5.43 -3.52
CA ARG A 91 -0.63 6.65 -3.98
C ARG A 91 -1.38 7.93 -3.60
N ARG A 92 -2.72 7.96 -3.75
CA ARG A 92 -3.55 9.10 -3.35
C ARG A 92 -3.47 9.35 -1.84
N LEU A 93 -3.61 8.30 -1.06
CA LEU A 93 -3.52 8.35 0.39
C LEU A 93 -2.17 8.89 0.84
N PHE A 94 -1.09 8.42 0.21
CA PHE A 94 0.26 8.87 0.53
C PHE A 94 0.50 10.34 0.16
N LEU A 95 -0.03 10.82 -0.97
CA LEU A 95 0.03 12.23 -1.36
C LEU A 95 -0.72 13.13 -0.36
N SER A 96 -1.84 12.66 0.17
CA SER A 96 -2.59 13.38 1.21
C SER A 96 -1.80 13.49 2.51
N VAL A 97 -1.09 12.42 2.90
CA VAL A 97 -0.19 12.43 4.07
C VAL A 97 0.98 13.41 3.88
N LEU A 98 1.50 13.52 2.65
CA LEU A 98 2.56 14.48 2.30
C LEU A 98 2.13 15.93 2.47
N ASN A 99 0.86 16.23 2.19
CA ASN A 99 0.28 17.56 2.28
C ASN A 99 -0.22 17.91 3.69
N ASP A 100 0.20 17.14 4.71
CA ASP A 100 -0.22 17.26 6.12
C ASP A 100 -1.74 17.15 6.36
N ASN A 101 -2.48 16.67 5.35
CA ASN A 101 -3.93 16.45 5.40
C ASN A 101 -4.27 14.97 5.54
N CYS A 102 -3.78 14.33 6.63
CA CYS A 102 -4.00 12.90 6.84
C CYS A 102 -5.46 12.55 7.14
N PHE A 103 -6.14 13.40 7.92
CA PHE A 103 -7.50 13.17 8.41
C PHE A 103 -8.54 13.91 7.58
N ILE A 104 -8.85 13.32 6.41
CA ILE A 104 -9.89 13.80 5.48
C ILE A 104 -10.74 12.62 5.03
N HIS A 105 -12.01 12.87 4.74
CA HIS A 105 -12.95 11.83 4.27
C HIS A 105 -12.50 11.15 2.97
N GLU A 106 -11.66 11.80 2.15
CA GLU A 106 -11.11 11.17 0.95
C GLU A 106 -10.19 9.99 1.27
N ASN A 107 -9.39 10.10 2.34
CA ASN A 107 -8.51 9.01 2.79
C ASN A 107 -9.31 7.82 3.33
N VAL A 108 -10.38 8.10 4.08
CA VAL A 108 -11.34 7.08 4.54
C VAL A 108 -11.91 6.32 3.35
N ARG A 109 -12.34 7.05 2.33
CA ARG A 109 -12.91 6.47 1.12
C ARG A 109 -11.88 5.66 0.31
N SER A 110 -10.65 6.14 0.20
CA SER A 110 -9.54 5.41 -0.46
C SER A 110 -9.23 4.09 0.25
N LEU A 111 -9.11 4.09 1.58
CA LEU A 111 -8.91 2.88 2.38
C LEU A 111 -10.06 1.89 2.22
N ASN A 112 -11.30 2.37 2.23
CA ASN A 112 -12.47 1.53 2.03
C ASN A 112 -12.48 0.86 0.65
N ARG A 113 -12.11 1.59 -0.42
CA ARG A 113 -11.98 1.06 -1.78
C ARG A 113 -10.85 0.02 -1.88
N MET A 114 -9.69 0.29 -1.27
CA MET A 114 -8.58 -0.66 -1.23
C MET A 114 -9.00 -1.98 -0.61
N GLY A 115 -9.71 -1.94 0.53
CA GLY A 115 -10.27 -3.13 1.16
C GLY A 115 -11.22 -3.89 0.23
N THR A 116 -12.09 -3.19 -0.49
CA THR A 116 -13.02 -3.80 -1.44
C THR A 116 -12.29 -4.45 -2.60
N TYR A 117 -11.30 -3.80 -3.20
CA TYR A 117 -10.49 -4.37 -4.31
C TYR A 117 -9.69 -5.60 -3.86
N SER A 118 -9.16 -5.60 -2.62
CA SER A 118 -8.48 -6.76 -2.04
C SER A 118 -9.40 -7.97 -1.92
N PHE A 119 -10.65 -7.79 -1.47
CA PHE A 119 -11.64 -8.88 -1.43
C PHE A 119 -11.99 -9.39 -2.83
N PHE A 120 -12.12 -8.51 -3.82
CA PHE A 120 -12.35 -8.94 -5.20
C PHE A 120 -11.18 -9.75 -5.76
N ILE A 121 -9.93 -9.38 -5.48
CA ILE A 121 -8.76 -10.18 -5.87
C ILE A 121 -8.80 -11.55 -5.19
N ALA A 122 -9.11 -11.60 -3.89
CA ALA A 122 -9.24 -12.87 -3.18
C ALA A 122 -10.31 -13.76 -3.79
N LEU A 123 -11.48 -13.20 -4.15
CA LEU A 123 -12.58 -13.91 -4.79
C LEU A 123 -12.19 -14.46 -6.17
N ILE A 124 -11.56 -13.64 -7.02
CA ILE A 124 -11.09 -14.03 -8.35
C ILE A 124 -10.01 -15.12 -8.23
N THR A 125 -9.12 -15.00 -7.23
CA THR A 125 -8.09 -16.00 -6.98
C THR A 125 -8.69 -17.31 -6.45
N CYS A 126 -9.82 -17.27 -5.71
CA CYS A 126 -10.59 -18.47 -5.35
C CYS A 126 -11.12 -19.21 -6.60
N CYS A 127 -11.58 -18.49 -7.63
CA CYS A 127 -12.00 -19.14 -8.87
C CYS A 127 -10.85 -19.93 -9.53
N ARG A 128 -9.61 -19.44 -9.40
CA ARG A 128 -8.42 -20.13 -9.87
C ARG A 128 -8.15 -21.43 -9.12
N LEU A 129 -8.58 -21.55 -7.86
CA LEU A 129 -8.39 -22.76 -7.05
C LEU A 129 -9.06 -23.98 -7.69
N PHE A 130 -10.21 -23.77 -8.38
CA PHE A 130 -10.91 -24.83 -9.10
C PHE A 130 -10.15 -25.32 -10.35
N LEU A 131 -9.29 -24.46 -10.92
CA LEU A 131 -8.46 -24.81 -12.06
C LEU A 131 -7.18 -25.52 -11.65
N TYR A 132 -6.53 -25.05 -10.61
CA TYR A 132 -5.26 -25.61 -10.15
C TYR A 132 -5.00 -25.32 -8.66
N LEU A 133 -5.03 -26.38 -7.86
CA LEU A 133 -4.77 -26.29 -6.42
C LEU A 133 -3.26 -26.27 -6.15
N THR A 134 -2.72 -25.11 -5.80
CA THR A 134 -1.35 -24.98 -5.29
C THR A 134 -1.37 -24.35 -3.91
N PRO A 135 -0.47 -24.76 -2.99
CA PRO A 135 -0.35 -24.11 -1.67
C PRO A 135 -0.12 -22.60 -1.77
N ALA A 136 0.61 -22.15 -2.80
CA ALA A 136 0.86 -20.73 -3.05
C ALA A 136 -0.42 -19.93 -3.29
N VAL A 137 -1.42 -20.50 -3.97
CA VAL A 137 -2.72 -19.84 -4.22
C VAL A 137 -3.46 -19.59 -2.91
N LEU A 138 -3.43 -20.55 -1.97
CA LEU A 138 -4.05 -20.39 -0.65
C LEU A 138 -3.40 -19.26 0.14
N VAL A 139 -2.08 -19.15 0.12
CA VAL A 139 -1.34 -18.06 0.78
C VAL A 139 -1.72 -16.71 0.17
N ILE A 140 -1.84 -16.61 -1.15
CA ILE A 140 -2.25 -15.39 -1.83
C ILE A 140 -3.67 -14.97 -1.41
N ILE A 141 -4.63 -15.91 -1.41
CA ILE A 141 -6.00 -15.64 -0.98
C ILE A 141 -6.02 -15.11 0.46
N LEU A 142 -5.35 -15.81 1.38
CA LEU A 142 -5.28 -15.41 2.78
C LEU A 142 -4.67 -14.02 2.94
N THR A 143 -3.60 -13.73 2.22
CA THR A 143 -2.94 -12.41 2.24
C THR A 143 -3.90 -11.30 1.81
N PHE A 144 -4.65 -11.48 0.71
CA PHE A 144 -5.59 -10.47 0.24
C PHE A 144 -6.82 -10.33 1.14
N VAL A 145 -7.28 -11.40 1.78
CA VAL A 145 -8.35 -11.34 2.79
C VAL A 145 -7.89 -10.52 3.99
N ILE A 146 -6.71 -10.80 4.54
CA ILE A 146 -6.14 -10.05 5.67
C ILE A 146 -5.94 -8.58 5.29
N ALA A 147 -5.36 -8.31 4.12
CA ALA A 147 -5.15 -6.94 3.64
C ALA A 147 -6.48 -6.19 3.47
N GLY A 148 -7.51 -6.86 2.97
CA GLY A 148 -8.85 -6.32 2.83
C GLY A 148 -9.49 -5.96 4.17
N LEU A 149 -9.43 -6.87 5.14
CA LEU A 149 -9.92 -6.65 6.50
C LEU A 149 -9.18 -5.49 7.17
N PHE A 150 -7.85 -5.49 7.10
CA PHE A 150 -7.02 -4.43 7.67
C PHE A 150 -7.37 -3.05 7.07
N SER A 151 -7.51 -2.95 5.75
CA SER A 151 -7.90 -1.71 5.07
C SER A 151 -9.29 -1.23 5.50
N LYS A 152 -10.25 -2.14 5.70
CA LYS A 152 -11.60 -1.80 6.17
C LYS A 152 -11.59 -1.30 7.62
N VAL A 153 -10.88 -1.99 8.51
CA VAL A 153 -10.75 -1.57 9.91
C VAL A 153 -10.06 -0.22 10.00
N LEU A 154 -8.98 -0.03 9.24
CA LEU A 154 -8.26 1.23 9.22
C LEU A 154 -9.13 2.37 8.68
N SER A 155 -9.96 2.12 7.66
CA SER A 155 -10.95 3.08 7.17
C SER A 155 -11.92 3.54 8.27
N GLN A 156 -12.41 2.63 9.12
CA GLN A 156 -13.30 2.97 10.24
C GLN A 156 -12.60 3.78 11.33
N VAL A 157 -11.33 3.47 11.63
CA VAL A 157 -10.53 4.24 12.59
C VAL A 157 -10.29 5.66 12.08
N PHE A 158 -9.95 5.81 10.80
CA PHE A 158 -9.77 7.12 10.19
C PHE A 158 -11.06 7.93 10.15
N ASP A 159 -12.20 7.29 9.88
CA ASP A 159 -13.50 7.96 9.87
C ASP A 159 -13.83 8.57 11.22
N ARG A 160 -13.63 7.83 12.31
CA ARG A 160 -13.77 8.36 13.67
C ARG A 160 -12.81 9.52 13.95
N ALA A 161 -11.56 9.40 13.52
CA ALA A 161 -10.56 10.46 13.73
C ALA A 161 -10.92 11.74 12.97
N VAL A 162 -11.47 11.63 11.75
CA VAL A 162 -11.97 12.76 10.95
C VAL A 162 -13.17 13.42 11.64
N THR A 163 -14.11 12.63 12.15
CA THR A 163 -15.28 13.15 12.89
C THR A 163 -14.86 13.92 14.12
N TYR A 164 -13.98 13.38 14.97
CA TYR A 164 -13.48 14.08 16.14
C TYR A 164 -12.72 15.38 15.80
N LYS A 165 -11.96 15.38 14.71
CA LYS A 165 -11.29 16.60 14.23
C LYS A 165 -12.31 17.69 13.88
N LEU A 166 -13.35 17.33 13.13
CA LEU A 166 -14.40 18.29 12.74
C LEU A 166 -15.20 18.82 13.92
N GLU A 167 -15.52 17.97 14.91
CA GLU A 167 -16.19 18.40 16.14
C GLU A 167 -15.33 19.37 16.93
N ASN A 168 -14.02 19.14 17.02
CA ASN A 168 -13.10 20.01 17.73
C ASN A 168 -12.90 21.36 17.03
N ASP A 169 -12.88 21.37 15.70
CA ASP A 169 -12.76 22.59 14.89
C ASP A 169 -14.04 23.47 14.97
N LEU A 170 -15.19 22.89 15.33
CA LEU A 170 -16.47 23.61 15.49
C LEU A 170 -16.68 24.19 16.91
N THR A 171 -15.84 23.76 17.89
CA THR A 171 -15.97 24.19 19.29
C THR A 171 -15.04 25.35 19.68
N ILE A 172 -14.27 25.88 18.75
CA ILE A 172 -13.45 27.09 18.91
C ILE A 172 -14.12 28.27 18.20
#